data_6dca7047df8b6a9b26066307678c9766
#
_entry.id   6dca7047df8b6a9b26066307678c9766
#
_cell.length_a   1.000
_cell.length_b   1.000
_cell.length_c   1.000
_cell.angle_alpha   90.00
_cell.angle_beta   90.00
_cell.angle_gamma   90.00
#
_symmetry.space_group_name_H-M   'P 1'
#
loop_
_entity.id
_entity.type
_entity.pdbx_description
1 polymer ?
#
loop_
_entity_poly.entity_id
_entity_poly.type
_entity_poly.pdbx_seq_one_letter_code
_entity_poly.pdbx_strand_id
1 'polypeptide(L)'
;GNGSTAGKRTPDGVYEWNMNNAIANNVEKILEEQGIEVIRLDDVTGNTDVPLSTRSSMANQYNADVHLSIHNNAFGSGTEWGEWSGTEAFVKHPSSEAHKLADEILSNIQKNTGLKNRGVKFNNLHMTREVKVPSVLIEGGFMDSVTDKPIIDDPWGQQAIGEGIADAVLDWLKCGL
;
A
#
# COMPACT_ATOMS: atom_id res chain seq x y z
N GLY A 1 -6.79 -8.18 -4.60
CA GLY A 1 -6.59 -9.51 -5.20
C GLY A 1 -6.26 -10.55 -4.14
N ASN A 2 -6.02 -11.74 -4.55
CA ASN A 2 -5.54 -12.85 -3.72
C ASN A 2 -4.36 -13.54 -4.43
N GLY A 3 -3.82 -14.61 -3.85
CA GLY A 3 -2.70 -15.37 -4.41
C GLY A 3 -2.98 -16.05 -5.76
N SER A 4 -4.19 -15.96 -6.30
CA SER A 4 -4.58 -16.56 -7.58
C SER A 4 -5.41 -15.63 -8.47
N THR A 5 -5.67 -14.39 -8.06
CA THR A 5 -6.44 -13.42 -8.88
C THR A 5 -5.74 -13.23 -10.23
N ALA A 6 -6.49 -13.46 -11.31
CA ALA A 6 -6.01 -13.16 -12.66
C ALA A 6 -5.73 -11.65 -12.77
N GLY A 7 -4.58 -11.29 -13.29
CA GLY A 7 -4.22 -9.90 -13.53
C GLY A 7 -2.81 -9.57 -13.07
N LYS A 8 -2.67 -8.79 -12.05
CA LYS A 8 -1.41 -8.18 -11.66
C LYS A 8 -0.35 -9.19 -11.21
N ARG A 9 0.71 -9.28 -11.98
CA ARG A 9 1.90 -10.09 -11.71
C ARG A 9 3.11 -9.48 -12.41
N THR A 10 4.29 -9.84 -11.93
CA THR A 10 5.54 -9.51 -12.60
C THR A 10 5.65 -10.26 -13.94
N PRO A 11 6.49 -9.83 -14.88
CA PRO A 11 6.73 -10.58 -16.13
C PRO A 11 7.25 -12.00 -15.91
N ASP A 12 7.94 -12.28 -14.80
CA ASP A 12 8.41 -13.60 -14.39
C ASP A 12 7.40 -14.39 -13.52
N GLY A 13 6.18 -13.87 -13.35
CA GLY A 13 5.03 -14.60 -12.83
C GLY A 13 4.74 -14.46 -11.33
N VAL A 14 5.46 -13.61 -10.59
CA VAL A 14 5.18 -13.35 -9.17
C VAL A 14 3.89 -12.52 -9.06
N TYR A 15 2.94 -12.97 -8.26
CA TYR A 15 1.69 -12.24 -8.05
C TYR A 15 1.89 -10.99 -7.20
N GLU A 16 1.21 -9.90 -7.56
CA GLU A 16 1.16 -8.66 -6.78
C GLU A 16 0.80 -8.92 -5.32
N TRP A 17 -0.14 -9.83 -5.08
CA TRP A 17 -0.60 -10.18 -3.73
C TRP A 17 0.56 -10.63 -2.81
N ASN A 18 1.55 -11.35 -3.33
CA ASN A 18 2.68 -11.84 -2.51
C ASN A 18 3.47 -10.67 -1.92
N MET A 19 3.77 -9.69 -2.75
CA MET A 19 4.50 -8.48 -2.32
C MET A 19 3.64 -7.61 -1.40
N ASN A 20 2.38 -7.37 -1.77
CA ASN A 20 1.45 -6.58 -0.97
C ASN A 20 1.23 -7.18 0.42
N ASN A 21 1.02 -8.50 0.50
CA ASN A 21 0.79 -9.19 1.76
C ASN A 21 2.03 -9.19 2.67
N ALA A 22 3.22 -9.36 2.09
CA ALA A 22 4.47 -9.28 2.86
C ALA A 22 4.69 -7.88 3.45
N ILE A 23 4.46 -6.81 2.66
CA ILE A 23 4.52 -5.43 3.16
C ILE A 23 3.46 -5.19 4.24
N ALA A 24 2.21 -5.61 4.00
CA ALA A 24 1.12 -5.44 4.96
C ALA A 24 1.38 -6.15 6.30
N ASN A 25 1.95 -7.35 6.27
CA ASN A 25 2.34 -8.09 7.49
C ASN A 25 3.42 -7.35 8.29
N ASN A 26 4.37 -6.69 7.61
CA ASN A 26 5.38 -5.86 8.29
C ASN A 26 4.72 -4.62 8.93
N VAL A 27 3.82 -3.94 8.23
CA VAL A 27 3.07 -2.79 8.77
C VAL A 27 2.26 -3.21 10.00
N GLU A 28 1.46 -4.28 9.87
CA GLU A 28 0.63 -4.84 10.96
C GLU A 28 1.50 -5.13 12.19
N LYS A 29 2.56 -5.91 12.04
CA LYS A 29 3.48 -6.26 13.12
C LYS A 29 4.03 -5.02 13.84
N ILE A 30 4.54 -4.03 13.09
CA ILE A 30 5.16 -2.82 13.69
C ILE A 30 4.11 -2.00 14.44
N LEU A 31 2.92 -1.82 13.88
CA LEU A 31 1.85 -1.06 14.52
C LEU A 31 1.33 -1.76 15.78
N GLU A 32 1.15 -3.09 15.74
CA GLU A 32 0.71 -3.87 16.90
C GLU A 32 1.75 -3.86 18.04
N GLU A 33 3.05 -3.91 17.72
CA GLU A 33 4.13 -3.77 18.70
C GLU A 33 4.13 -2.40 19.40
N GLN A 34 3.51 -1.39 18.78
CA GLN A 34 3.29 -0.06 19.37
C GLN A 34 1.90 0.11 20.01
N GLY A 35 1.13 -0.96 20.13
CA GLY A 35 -0.19 -0.98 20.77
C GLY A 35 -1.33 -0.43 19.90
N ILE A 36 -1.13 -0.30 18.60
CA ILE A 36 -2.18 0.09 17.64
C ILE A 36 -2.93 -1.17 17.21
N GLU A 37 -4.26 -1.13 17.30
CA GLU A 37 -5.11 -2.20 16.77
C GLU A 37 -5.11 -2.15 15.23
N VAL A 38 -4.79 -3.27 14.58
CA VAL A 38 -4.80 -3.39 13.13
C VAL A 38 -5.86 -4.41 12.70
N ILE A 39 -6.67 -4.03 11.71
CA ILE A 39 -7.73 -4.90 11.18
C ILE A 39 -7.47 -5.13 9.70
N ARG A 40 -7.21 -6.37 9.33
CA ARG A 40 -7.06 -6.78 7.93
C ARG A 40 -8.42 -6.91 7.26
N LEU A 41 -8.56 -6.26 6.11
CA LEU A 41 -9.80 -6.28 5.30
C LEU A 41 -9.71 -7.26 4.11
N ASP A 42 -8.57 -7.91 3.96
CA ASP A 42 -8.32 -8.95 2.97
C ASP A 42 -8.31 -10.33 3.62
N ASP A 43 -8.22 -11.38 2.81
CA ASP A 43 -7.92 -12.72 3.29
C ASP A 43 -6.39 -12.90 3.34
N VAL A 44 -5.84 -12.88 4.54
CA VAL A 44 -4.39 -13.03 4.80
C VAL A 44 -3.82 -14.37 4.33
N THR A 45 -4.68 -15.36 4.08
CA THR A 45 -4.26 -16.65 3.53
C THR A 45 -4.12 -16.65 2.02
N GLY A 46 -4.63 -15.62 1.35
CA GLY A 46 -4.60 -15.47 -0.11
C GLY A 46 -5.52 -16.41 -0.88
N ASN A 47 -6.42 -17.12 -0.20
CA ASN A 47 -7.33 -18.07 -0.85
C ASN A 47 -8.55 -17.37 -1.48
N THR A 48 -8.98 -16.25 -0.89
CA THR A 48 -10.20 -15.54 -1.28
C THR A 48 -9.89 -14.12 -1.72
N ASP A 49 -10.40 -13.72 -2.88
CA ASP A 49 -10.41 -12.31 -3.27
C ASP A 49 -11.64 -11.61 -2.67
N VAL A 50 -11.46 -11.00 -1.50
CA VAL A 50 -12.52 -10.25 -0.83
C VAL A 50 -12.97 -9.07 -1.71
N PRO A 51 -14.26 -8.96 -2.09
CA PRO A 51 -14.73 -7.89 -2.96
C PRO A 51 -14.46 -6.48 -2.39
N LEU A 52 -14.19 -5.50 -3.26
CA LEU A 52 -13.92 -4.12 -2.84
C LEU A 52 -15.06 -3.52 -2.01
N SER A 53 -16.33 -3.80 -2.38
CA SER A 53 -17.49 -3.33 -1.63
C SER A 53 -17.55 -3.92 -0.22
N THR A 54 -17.15 -5.16 -0.05
CA THR A 54 -17.04 -5.80 1.27
C THR A 54 -15.96 -5.13 2.11
N ARG A 55 -14.76 -4.90 1.53
CA ARG A 55 -13.66 -4.22 2.22
C ARG A 55 -14.04 -2.82 2.67
N SER A 56 -14.63 -2.00 1.78
CA SER A 56 -15.06 -0.64 2.14
C SER A 56 -16.19 -0.63 3.18
N SER A 57 -17.11 -1.60 3.13
CA SER A 57 -18.14 -1.75 4.16
C SER A 57 -17.55 -2.12 5.52
N MET A 58 -16.62 -3.05 5.58
CA MET A 58 -15.91 -3.42 6.80
C MET A 58 -15.14 -2.23 7.37
N ALA A 59 -14.34 -1.53 6.56
CA ALA A 59 -13.60 -0.33 6.98
C ALA A 59 -14.52 0.70 7.63
N ASN A 60 -15.69 0.95 7.03
CA ASN A 60 -16.67 1.90 7.55
C ASN A 60 -17.37 1.44 8.83
N GLN A 61 -17.46 0.12 9.08
CA GLN A 61 -18.06 -0.44 10.29
C GLN A 61 -17.12 -0.37 11.50
N TYR A 62 -15.82 -0.54 11.29
CA TYR A 62 -14.82 -0.51 12.36
C TYR A 62 -14.55 0.90 12.90
N ASN A 63 -14.94 1.95 12.16
CA ASN A 63 -14.67 3.34 12.54
C ASN A 63 -13.19 3.56 12.92
N ALA A 64 -12.31 3.04 12.07
CA ALA A 64 -10.87 3.18 12.24
C ALA A 64 -10.43 4.65 12.11
N ASP A 65 -9.28 4.99 12.66
CA ASP A 65 -8.69 6.33 12.49
C ASP A 65 -8.15 6.55 11.08
N VAL A 66 -7.64 5.49 10.45
CA VAL A 66 -7.07 5.54 9.09
C VAL A 66 -7.29 4.22 8.35
N HIS A 67 -7.38 4.29 7.04
CA HIS A 67 -7.40 3.14 6.14
C HIS A 67 -6.23 3.19 5.17
N LEU A 68 -5.52 2.06 5.03
CA LEU A 68 -4.43 1.88 4.08
C LEU A 68 -4.77 0.78 3.08
N SER A 69 -4.51 1.04 1.80
CA SER A 69 -4.57 0.05 0.72
C SER A 69 -3.18 -0.11 0.12
N ILE A 70 -2.54 -1.25 0.34
CA ILE A 70 -1.15 -1.49 -0.03
C ILE A 70 -1.12 -2.28 -1.34
N HIS A 71 -0.45 -1.72 -2.33
CA HIS A 71 -0.34 -2.23 -3.69
C HIS A 71 1.08 -2.08 -4.24
N ASN A 72 1.34 -2.77 -5.34
CA ASN A 72 2.49 -2.54 -6.21
C ASN A 72 2.00 -2.36 -7.65
N ASN A 73 2.47 -1.30 -8.28
CA ASN A 73 2.02 -0.84 -9.59
C ASN A 73 2.55 -1.74 -10.74
N ALA A 74 1.98 -1.59 -11.91
CA ALA A 74 2.53 -2.09 -13.16
C ALA A 74 2.27 -1.09 -14.27
N PHE A 75 3.23 -0.91 -15.16
CA PHE A 75 3.08 -0.07 -16.34
C PHE A 75 2.41 -0.88 -17.47
N GLY A 76 1.35 -0.32 -18.04
CA GLY A 76 0.61 -0.99 -19.11
C GLY A 76 0.05 -2.34 -18.70
N SER A 77 0.37 -3.40 -19.48
CA SER A 77 -0.08 -4.76 -19.21
C SER A 77 0.68 -5.48 -18.10
N GLY A 78 1.86 -4.98 -17.70
CA GLY A 78 2.76 -5.63 -16.74
C GLY A 78 3.40 -6.94 -17.29
N THR A 79 3.43 -7.11 -18.62
CA THR A 79 3.97 -8.32 -19.24
C THR A 79 5.42 -8.20 -19.70
N GLU A 80 5.96 -6.99 -19.69
CA GLU A 80 7.31 -6.68 -20.16
C GLU A 80 8.07 -5.89 -19.10
N TRP A 81 9.37 -6.14 -19.01
CA TRP A 81 10.25 -5.37 -18.13
C TRP A 81 10.51 -3.97 -18.70
N GLY A 82 10.53 -2.96 -17.83
CA GLY A 82 10.81 -1.59 -18.19
C GLY A 82 11.63 -0.83 -17.16
N GLU A 83 11.98 0.42 -17.51
CA GLU A 83 12.83 1.31 -16.67
C GLU A 83 12.03 2.33 -15.84
N TRP A 84 10.69 2.31 -15.91
CA TRP A 84 9.86 3.11 -15.02
C TRP A 84 10.07 2.70 -13.59
N SER A 85 10.06 3.63 -12.66
CA SER A 85 10.44 3.36 -11.29
C SER A 85 9.80 4.35 -10.33
N GLY A 86 9.60 3.90 -9.09
CA GLY A 86 9.29 4.71 -7.94
C GLY A 86 7.93 4.44 -7.32
N THR A 87 7.76 5.02 -6.14
CA THR A 87 6.56 4.90 -5.30
C THR A 87 5.59 6.04 -5.54
N GLU A 88 4.30 5.78 -5.45
CA GLU A 88 3.27 6.81 -5.54
C GLU A 88 2.13 6.49 -4.58
N ALA A 89 1.38 7.49 -4.18
CA ALA A 89 0.21 7.29 -3.34
C ALA A 89 -1.00 7.99 -3.95
N PHE A 90 -2.18 7.45 -3.67
CA PHE A 90 -3.44 8.02 -4.14
C PHE A 90 -4.34 8.34 -2.97
N VAL A 91 -4.93 9.54 -3.01
CA VAL A 91 -5.97 9.99 -2.10
C VAL A 91 -7.15 10.52 -2.89
N LYS A 92 -8.30 10.64 -2.24
CA LYS A 92 -9.54 11.09 -2.89
C LYS A 92 -9.46 12.51 -3.42
N HIS A 93 -8.86 13.42 -2.64
CA HIS A 93 -8.85 14.86 -2.93
C HIS A 93 -7.61 15.55 -2.35
N PRO A 94 -7.08 16.62 -2.98
CA PRO A 94 -5.91 17.36 -2.49
C PRO A 94 -6.06 17.93 -1.08
N SER A 95 -7.26 18.29 -0.69
CA SER A 95 -7.56 18.84 0.64
C SER A 95 -7.95 17.77 1.66
N SER A 96 -7.83 16.47 1.35
CA SER A 96 -8.11 15.42 2.32
C SER A 96 -7.00 15.37 3.40
N GLU A 97 -7.38 15.04 4.62
CA GLU A 97 -6.42 14.82 5.72
C GLU A 97 -5.41 13.73 5.36
N ALA A 98 -5.85 12.73 4.60
CA ALA A 98 -5.00 11.66 4.09
C ALA A 98 -3.83 12.13 3.20
N HIS A 99 -3.87 13.36 2.64
CA HIS A 99 -2.81 13.87 1.77
C HIS A 99 -1.48 14.01 2.51
N LYS A 100 -1.50 14.58 3.72
CA LYS A 100 -0.27 14.75 4.53
C LYS A 100 0.33 13.39 4.91
N LEU A 101 -0.53 12.44 5.34
CA LEU A 101 -0.11 11.08 5.63
C LEU A 101 0.52 10.40 4.40
N ALA A 102 -0.09 10.57 3.22
CA ALA A 102 0.43 10.01 1.98
C ALA A 102 1.80 10.58 1.60
N ASP A 103 2.01 11.89 1.76
CA ASP A 103 3.32 12.54 1.53
C ASP A 103 4.39 12.01 2.47
N GLU A 104 4.06 11.82 3.74
CA GLU A 104 4.98 11.30 4.76
C GLU A 104 5.33 9.84 4.49
N ILE A 105 4.35 9.00 4.16
CA ILE A 105 4.56 7.60 3.75
C ILE A 105 5.57 7.55 2.60
N LEU A 106 5.35 8.31 1.53
CA LEU A 106 6.24 8.30 0.36
C LEU A 106 7.65 8.80 0.69
N SER A 107 7.77 9.79 1.55
CA SER A 107 9.05 10.33 2.00
C SER A 107 9.84 9.29 2.80
N ASN A 108 9.18 8.57 3.70
CA ASN A 108 9.78 7.52 4.50
C ASN A 108 10.19 6.31 3.64
N ILE A 109 9.33 5.87 2.71
CA ILE A 109 9.68 4.79 1.77
C ILE A 109 10.91 5.17 0.95
N GLN A 110 10.95 6.38 0.40
CA GLN A 110 12.12 6.87 -0.35
C GLN A 110 13.39 6.85 0.51
N LYS A 111 13.31 7.34 1.75
CA LYS A 111 14.42 7.37 2.70
C LYS A 111 14.95 5.96 2.99
N ASN A 112 14.05 4.99 3.20
CA ASN A 112 14.40 3.65 3.61
C ASN A 112 14.90 2.77 2.45
N THR A 113 14.38 2.99 1.23
CA THR A 113 14.62 2.09 0.09
C THR A 113 15.44 2.70 -1.04
N GLY A 114 15.52 4.03 -1.11
CA GLY A 114 16.06 4.75 -2.25
C GLY A 114 15.15 4.80 -3.48
N LEU A 115 13.95 4.20 -3.43
CA LEU A 115 12.97 4.29 -4.52
C LEU A 115 12.55 5.73 -4.76
N LYS A 116 12.38 6.10 -6.02
CA LYS A 116 11.96 7.45 -6.41
C LYS A 116 10.57 7.76 -5.86
N ASN A 117 10.42 8.87 -5.15
CA ASN A 117 9.12 9.41 -4.78
C ASN A 117 8.48 10.11 -6.00
N ARG A 118 7.33 9.61 -6.45
CA ARG A 118 6.56 10.14 -7.59
C ARG A 118 5.41 11.05 -7.14
N GLY A 119 5.29 11.27 -5.85
CA GLY A 119 4.32 12.17 -5.24
C GLY A 119 2.92 11.58 -5.06
N VAL A 120 2.11 12.33 -4.33
CA VAL A 120 0.70 12.03 -4.11
C VAL A 120 -0.13 12.43 -5.32
N LYS A 121 -1.03 11.54 -5.71
CA LYS A 121 -1.94 11.69 -6.85
C LYS A 121 -3.40 11.64 -6.41
N PHE A 122 -4.27 12.15 -7.25
CA PHE A 122 -5.70 12.18 -7.00
C PHE A 122 -6.41 11.32 -8.03
N ASN A 123 -7.16 10.34 -7.57
CA ASN A 123 -7.90 9.47 -8.47
C ASN A 123 -9.17 8.96 -7.80
N ASN A 124 -10.20 8.71 -8.61
CA ASN A 124 -11.47 8.19 -8.17
C ASN A 124 -11.43 6.67 -7.95
N LEU A 125 -10.54 6.21 -7.08
CA LEU A 125 -10.40 4.79 -6.76
C LEU A 125 -11.44 4.37 -5.73
N HIS A 126 -11.93 3.12 -5.82
CA HIS A 126 -12.98 2.61 -4.95
C HIS A 126 -12.62 2.78 -3.47
N MET A 127 -11.46 2.31 -3.04
CA MET A 127 -11.09 2.31 -1.62
C MET A 127 -10.90 3.72 -1.06
N THR A 128 -10.34 4.66 -1.83
CA THR A 128 -10.20 6.04 -1.38
C THR A 128 -11.50 6.84 -1.46
N ARG A 129 -12.49 6.39 -2.28
CA ARG A 129 -13.78 7.05 -2.45
C ARG A 129 -14.84 6.59 -1.47
N GLU A 130 -14.97 5.26 -1.28
CA GLU A 130 -16.06 4.65 -0.51
C GLU A 130 -15.75 4.51 0.98
N VAL A 131 -14.48 4.55 1.35
CA VAL A 131 -14.05 4.57 2.76
C VAL A 131 -14.24 5.98 3.31
N LYS A 132 -14.90 6.09 4.48
CA LYS A 132 -15.31 7.37 5.10
C LYS A 132 -14.21 8.01 5.93
N VAL A 133 -13.27 7.22 6.46
CA VAL A 133 -12.12 7.68 7.21
C VAL A 133 -10.98 8.11 6.28
N PRO A 134 -9.97 8.86 6.75
CA PRO A 134 -8.78 9.16 5.96
C PRO A 134 -8.22 7.89 5.31
N SER A 135 -8.09 7.90 3.99
CA SER A 135 -7.75 6.69 3.22
C SER A 135 -6.65 6.98 2.21
N VAL A 136 -5.59 6.18 2.26
CA VAL A 136 -4.44 6.23 1.35
C VAL A 136 -4.32 4.90 0.61
N LEU A 137 -4.20 4.94 -0.72
CA LEU A 137 -3.74 3.82 -1.51
C LEU A 137 -2.27 4.05 -1.86
N ILE A 138 -1.42 3.08 -1.54
CA ILE A 138 0.02 3.14 -1.68
C ILE A 138 0.44 2.18 -2.80
N GLU A 139 1.22 2.66 -3.74
CA GLU A 139 1.92 1.86 -4.75
C GLU A 139 3.40 1.83 -4.36
N GLY A 140 3.84 0.73 -3.76
CA GLY A 140 5.17 0.57 -3.17
C GLY A 140 6.31 0.54 -4.18
N GLY A 141 6.02 0.37 -5.45
CA GLY A 141 6.94 0.34 -6.59
C GLY A 141 6.28 -0.30 -7.80
N PHE A 142 6.99 -0.39 -8.92
CA PHE A 142 6.51 -1.06 -10.12
C PHE A 142 7.02 -2.50 -10.18
N MET A 143 6.12 -3.46 -10.21
CA MET A 143 6.48 -4.89 -10.20
C MET A 143 7.03 -5.40 -11.54
N ASP A 144 6.86 -4.63 -12.62
CA ASP A 144 7.43 -4.85 -13.96
C ASP A 144 8.63 -3.93 -14.24
N SER A 145 9.19 -3.32 -13.20
CA SER A 145 10.40 -2.49 -13.28
C SER A 145 11.65 -3.29 -12.99
N VAL A 146 12.67 -3.19 -13.85
CA VAL A 146 13.99 -3.77 -13.58
C VAL A 146 14.70 -3.16 -12.37
N THR A 147 14.29 -1.93 -11.99
CA THR A 147 14.84 -1.19 -10.85
C THR A 147 14.11 -1.50 -9.55
N ASP A 148 12.77 -1.49 -9.57
CA ASP A 148 11.96 -1.59 -8.35
C ASP A 148 11.74 -3.04 -7.91
N LYS A 149 11.54 -3.95 -8.85
CA LYS A 149 11.25 -5.37 -8.56
C LYS A 149 12.28 -6.02 -7.62
N PRO A 150 13.59 -5.81 -7.78
CA PRO A 150 14.58 -6.35 -6.85
C PRO A 150 14.45 -5.86 -5.40
N ILE A 151 13.75 -4.74 -5.19
CA ILE A 151 13.48 -4.17 -3.87
C ILE A 151 12.14 -4.66 -3.33
N ILE A 152 11.08 -4.52 -4.10
CA ILE A 152 9.71 -4.81 -3.63
C ILE A 152 9.43 -6.32 -3.49
N ASP A 153 10.23 -7.17 -4.11
CA ASP A 153 10.13 -8.65 -4.01
C ASP A 153 11.19 -9.25 -3.06
N ASP A 154 12.04 -8.42 -2.46
CA ASP A 154 13.02 -8.83 -1.46
C ASP A 154 12.51 -8.60 -0.04
N PRO A 155 12.70 -9.54 0.91
CA PRO A 155 12.25 -9.39 2.29
C PRO A 155 12.76 -8.12 2.98
N TRP A 156 13.99 -7.69 2.71
CA TRP A 156 14.53 -6.44 3.24
C TRP A 156 13.76 -5.23 2.70
N GLY A 157 13.53 -5.18 1.40
CA GLY A 157 12.79 -4.08 0.77
C GLY A 157 11.34 -4.02 1.23
N GLN A 158 10.68 -5.17 1.37
CA GLN A 158 9.32 -5.28 1.91
C GLN A 158 9.24 -4.79 3.36
N GLN A 159 10.24 -5.12 4.18
CA GLN A 159 10.35 -4.61 5.54
C GLN A 159 10.59 -3.10 5.53
N ALA A 160 11.52 -2.59 4.74
CA ALA A 160 11.85 -1.16 4.66
C ALA A 160 10.66 -0.30 4.20
N ILE A 161 9.84 -0.82 3.26
CA ILE A 161 8.59 -0.19 2.84
C ILE A 161 7.58 -0.21 4.00
N GLY A 162 7.42 -1.36 4.65
CA GLY A 162 6.52 -1.53 5.79
C GLY A 162 6.86 -0.59 6.96
N GLU A 163 8.14 -0.46 7.30
CA GLU A 163 8.63 0.50 8.30
C GLU A 163 8.28 1.94 7.91
N GLY A 164 8.51 2.33 6.65
CA GLY A 164 8.19 3.67 6.18
C GLY A 164 6.70 4.02 6.27
N ILE A 165 5.83 3.04 6.00
CA ILE A 165 4.38 3.18 6.16
C ILE A 165 3.99 3.28 7.65
N ALA A 166 4.48 2.36 8.47
CA ALA A 166 4.13 2.30 9.88
C ALA A 166 4.59 3.54 10.65
N ASP A 167 5.82 4.01 10.42
CA ASP A 167 6.35 5.23 11.04
C ASP A 167 5.48 6.45 10.72
N ALA A 168 5.07 6.61 9.47
CA ALA A 168 4.19 7.71 9.06
C ALA A 168 2.81 7.64 9.75
N VAL A 169 2.25 6.43 9.89
CA VAL A 169 0.98 6.23 10.61
C VAL A 169 1.12 6.58 12.09
N LEU A 170 2.20 6.12 12.74
CA LEU A 170 2.46 6.41 14.14
C LEU A 170 2.61 7.91 14.40
N ASP A 171 3.32 8.62 13.54
CA ASP A 171 3.51 10.06 13.68
C ASP A 171 2.21 10.83 13.37
N TRP A 172 1.44 10.38 12.39
CA TRP A 172 0.14 10.96 12.07
C TRP A 172 -0.86 10.81 13.22
N LEU A 173 -0.93 9.63 13.85
CA LEU A 173 -1.80 9.39 15.02
C LEU A 173 -1.42 10.24 16.23
N LYS A 174 -0.12 10.48 16.47
CA LYS A 174 0.34 11.36 17.56
C LYS A 174 -0.04 12.82 17.34
N CYS A 175 -0.08 13.28 16.09
CA CYS A 175 -0.44 14.66 15.75
C CYS A 175 -1.96 14.92 15.77
N GLY A 176 -2.78 13.87 15.72
CA GLY A 176 -4.25 13.95 15.68
C GLY A 176 -4.93 13.76 17.03
N LEU A 177 -4.18 13.42 18.09
CA LEU A 177 -4.62 13.32 19.47
C LEU A 177 -4.15 14.54 20.27
#